data_4a0317d00c6dc5da0162c81a0789a04a
#
_entry.id   4a0317d00c6dc5da0162c81a0789a04a
#
_cell.length_a   1.000
_cell.length_b   1.000
_cell.length_c   1.000
_cell.angle_alpha   90.00
_cell.angle_beta   90.00
_cell.angle_gamma   90.00
#
_symmetry.space_group_name_H-M   'P 1'
#
loop_
_entity.id
_entity.type
_entity.pdbx_description
1 polymer ?
#
loop_
_entity_poly.entity_id
_entity_poly.type
_entity_poly.pdbx_seq_one_letter_code
_entity_poly.pdbx_strand_id
1 'polypeptide(L)'
;MGYQRKRLVIRIITTIIVGIFALMFIFPFLWMLSTSFKYEIDVMEFPVHLIPQRWNFQNYVTVFTKSDFPGYYLNSIKVTFITIIGELCITTMAAYAFARLKFRGKKILFMVYLSTMMVPGQVLLLPKYIYFQSMHITNTHLALILPGLFSVFGVLLMRQVFMQIPFEYTEA
;
A
#
# COMPACT_ATOMS: atom_id res chain seq x y z
N MET A 1 43.11 -10.71 15.15
CA MET A 1 42.55 -11.50 14.02
C MET A 1 41.18 -12.14 14.33
N GLY A 2 40.82 -12.49 15.57
CA GLY A 2 39.54 -13.17 15.88
C GLY A 2 38.26 -12.36 15.66
N TYR A 3 38.26 -11.06 15.95
CA TYR A 3 37.04 -10.23 15.91
C TYR A 3 36.51 -9.98 14.48
N GLN A 4 37.40 -9.72 13.51
CA GLN A 4 37.00 -9.53 12.11
C GLN A 4 36.48 -10.84 11.50
N ARG A 5 37.10 -11.98 11.82
CA ARG A 5 36.66 -13.30 11.37
C ARG A 5 35.27 -13.66 11.91
N LYS A 6 35.03 -13.36 13.19
CA LYS A 6 33.70 -13.56 13.82
C LYS A 6 32.61 -12.73 13.14
N ARG A 7 32.89 -11.44 12.84
CA ARG A 7 31.96 -10.57 12.09
C ARG A 7 31.66 -11.09 10.68
N LEU A 8 32.70 -11.59 9.98
CA LEU A 8 32.52 -12.17 8.66
C LEU A 8 31.61 -13.40 8.69
N VAL A 9 31.85 -14.31 9.63
CA VAL A 9 31.01 -15.52 9.79
C VAL A 9 29.55 -15.15 10.11
N ILE A 10 29.33 -14.24 11.04
CA ILE A 10 27.96 -13.75 11.38
C ILE A 10 27.29 -13.16 10.13
N ARG A 11 28.01 -12.30 9.36
CA ARG A 11 27.47 -11.70 8.13
C ARG A 11 27.08 -12.78 7.12
N ILE A 12 27.94 -13.77 6.89
CA ILE A 12 27.65 -14.87 5.96
C ILE A 12 26.40 -15.64 6.41
N ILE A 13 26.34 -16.05 7.67
CA ILE A 13 25.19 -16.77 8.21
C ILE A 13 23.90 -15.94 8.07
N THR A 14 23.94 -14.66 8.46
CA THR A 14 22.79 -13.76 8.32
C THR A 14 22.36 -13.60 6.88
N THR A 15 23.32 -13.46 5.94
CA THR A 15 23.01 -13.35 4.51
C THR A 15 22.37 -14.63 3.97
N ILE A 16 22.84 -15.79 4.38
CA ILE A 16 22.24 -17.09 3.98
C ILE A 16 20.82 -17.20 4.53
N ILE A 17 20.62 -16.89 5.80
CA ILE A 17 19.28 -16.94 6.43
C ILE A 17 18.33 -16.00 5.72
N VAL A 18 18.72 -14.73 5.51
CA VAL A 18 17.91 -13.74 4.78
C VAL A 18 17.65 -14.19 3.34
N GLY A 19 18.65 -14.80 2.67
CA GLY A 19 18.49 -15.37 1.34
C GLY A 19 17.45 -16.49 1.27
N ILE A 20 17.44 -17.40 2.25
CA ILE A 20 16.44 -18.47 2.34
C ILE A 20 15.04 -17.88 2.53
N PHE A 21 14.87 -16.92 3.44
CA PHE A 21 13.58 -16.25 3.64
C PHE A 21 13.14 -15.49 2.38
N ALA A 22 14.06 -14.80 1.70
CA ALA A 22 13.75 -14.11 0.44
C ALA A 22 13.24 -15.08 -0.63
N LEU A 23 13.89 -16.23 -0.81
CA LEU A 23 13.44 -17.27 -1.75
C LEU A 23 12.07 -17.84 -1.34
N MET A 24 11.83 -18.05 -0.06
CA MET A 24 10.53 -18.51 0.45
C MET A 24 9.42 -17.47 0.15
N PHE A 25 9.69 -16.17 0.32
CA PHE A 25 8.72 -15.11 0.01
C PHE A 25 8.49 -14.91 -1.50
N ILE A 26 9.50 -15.17 -2.33
CA ILE A 26 9.37 -15.08 -3.79
C ILE A 26 8.62 -16.28 -4.37
N PHE A 27 8.71 -17.45 -3.74
CA PHE A 27 8.14 -18.70 -4.25
C PHE A 27 6.65 -18.60 -4.63
N PRO A 28 5.73 -18.04 -3.80
CA PRO A 28 4.32 -17.90 -4.17
C PRO A 28 4.12 -17.08 -5.45
N PHE A 29 4.93 -16.04 -5.68
CA PHE A 29 4.85 -15.22 -6.89
C PHE A 29 5.32 -15.99 -8.13
N LEU A 30 6.41 -16.78 -8.00
CA LEU A 30 6.87 -17.66 -9.08
C LEU A 30 5.84 -18.73 -9.40
N TRP A 31 5.19 -19.28 -8.37
CA TRP A 31 4.10 -20.23 -8.53
C TRP A 31 2.91 -19.59 -9.27
N MET A 32 2.46 -18.42 -8.85
CA MET A 32 1.39 -17.67 -9.50
C MET A 32 1.71 -17.38 -10.97
N LEU A 33 2.95 -16.92 -11.24
CA LEU A 33 3.41 -16.67 -12.61
C LEU A 33 3.42 -17.95 -13.45
N SER A 34 3.93 -19.03 -12.90
CA SER A 34 3.93 -20.34 -13.57
C SER A 34 2.51 -20.83 -13.89
N THR A 35 1.60 -20.79 -12.90
CA THR A 35 0.22 -21.26 -13.06
C THR A 35 -0.58 -20.42 -14.03
N SER A 36 -0.26 -19.11 -14.19
CA SER A 36 -0.93 -18.25 -15.17
C SER A 36 -0.76 -18.74 -16.62
N PHE A 37 0.29 -19.50 -16.91
CA PHE A 37 0.56 -20.09 -18.22
C PHE A 37 0.16 -21.56 -18.33
N LYS A 38 -0.45 -22.17 -17.29
CA LYS A 38 -0.92 -23.55 -17.33
C LYS A 38 -2.36 -23.65 -17.83
N TYR A 39 -2.70 -24.83 -18.38
CA TYR A 39 -4.09 -25.21 -18.54
C TYR A 39 -4.70 -25.53 -17.18
N GLU A 40 -6.00 -25.33 -17.03
CA GLU A 40 -6.73 -25.55 -15.76
C GLU A 40 -6.48 -26.96 -15.20
N ILE A 41 -6.46 -27.98 -16.07
CA ILE A 41 -6.21 -29.37 -15.69
C ILE A 41 -4.80 -29.59 -15.16
N ASP A 42 -3.79 -28.87 -15.68
CA ASP A 42 -2.38 -29.03 -15.32
C ASP A 42 -2.03 -28.29 -13.99
N VAL A 43 -2.93 -27.43 -13.49
CA VAL A 43 -2.70 -26.69 -12.24
C VAL A 43 -2.76 -27.60 -11.01
N MET A 44 -3.67 -28.61 -11.04
CA MET A 44 -3.91 -29.56 -9.96
C MET A 44 -3.29 -30.93 -10.19
N GLU A 45 -2.48 -31.08 -11.24
CA GLU A 45 -1.85 -32.34 -11.59
C GLU A 45 -0.74 -32.74 -10.61
N PHE A 46 -0.68 -34.03 -10.28
CA PHE A 46 0.41 -34.61 -9.49
C PHE A 46 1.29 -35.50 -10.40
N PRO A 47 2.63 -35.42 -10.30
CA PRO A 47 3.45 -34.54 -9.45
C PRO A 47 3.40 -33.06 -9.92
N VAL A 48 3.52 -32.16 -8.94
CA VAL A 48 3.44 -30.71 -9.19
C VAL A 48 4.67 -30.24 -9.98
N HIS A 49 4.42 -29.67 -11.15
CA HIS A 49 5.46 -29.09 -12.01
C HIS A 49 5.55 -27.57 -11.83
N LEU A 50 6.73 -27.05 -11.50
CA LEU A 50 6.95 -25.62 -11.34
C LEU A 50 6.95 -24.89 -12.69
N ILE A 51 7.46 -25.54 -13.73
CA ILE A 51 7.51 -25.02 -15.10
C ILE A 51 6.35 -25.68 -15.89
N PRO A 52 5.53 -24.90 -16.61
CA PRO A 52 4.46 -25.48 -17.44
C PRO A 52 5.00 -26.48 -18.45
N GLN A 53 4.45 -27.69 -18.52
CA GLN A 53 4.78 -28.66 -19.56
C GLN A 53 4.21 -28.23 -20.91
N ARG A 54 3.05 -27.58 -20.87
CA ARG A 54 2.37 -26.98 -22.03
C ARG A 54 2.06 -25.52 -21.70
N TRP A 55 2.44 -24.62 -22.58
CA TRP A 55 2.26 -23.17 -22.37
C TRP A 55 0.91 -22.73 -22.93
N ASN A 56 0.07 -22.15 -22.09
CA ASN A 56 -1.24 -21.63 -22.45
C ASN A 56 -1.28 -20.11 -22.35
N PHE A 57 -1.00 -19.41 -23.42
CA PHE A 57 -1.11 -17.95 -23.51
C PHE A 57 -2.57 -17.49 -23.68
N GLN A 58 -3.49 -18.41 -24.02
CA GLN A 58 -4.89 -18.12 -24.23
C GLN A 58 -5.58 -17.62 -22.94
N ASN A 59 -5.07 -17.95 -21.77
CA ASN A 59 -5.57 -17.44 -20.49
C ASN A 59 -5.56 -15.90 -20.50
N TYR A 60 -4.47 -15.26 -20.94
CA TYR A 60 -4.38 -13.82 -21.04
C TYR A 60 -5.33 -13.24 -22.08
N VAL A 61 -5.39 -13.84 -23.26
CA VAL A 61 -6.35 -13.42 -24.30
C VAL A 61 -7.77 -13.49 -23.77
N THR A 62 -8.11 -14.56 -23.07
CA THR A 62 -9.45 -14.76 -22.49
C THR A 62 -9.78 -13.69 -21.46
N VAL A 63 -8.85 -13.35 -20.56
CA VAL A 63 -9.05 -12.30 -19.54
C VAL A 63 -9.30 -10.94 -20.20
N PHE A 64 -8.55 -10.60 -21.25
CA PHE A 64 -8.70 -9.32 -21.93
C PHE A 64 -9.88 -9.23 -22.88
N THR A 65 -10.41 -10.37 -23.37
CA THR A 65 -11.48 -10.38 -24.39
C THR A 65 -12.84 -10.82 -23.87
N LYS A 66 -12.88 -11.72 -22.87
CA LYS A 66 -14.14 -12.28 -22.34
C LYS A 66 -14.60 -11.65 -21.04
N SER A 67 -13.80 -10.81 -20.42
CA SER A 67 -14.17 -10.06 -19.22
C SER A 67 -13.89 -8.56 -19.42
N ASP A 68 -14.55 -7.70 -18.65
CA ASP A 68 -14.25 -6.26 -18.64
C ASP A 68 -13.01 -5.94 -17.78
N PHE A 69 -12.02 -6.85 -17.80
CA PHE A 69 -10.78 -6.69 -17.02
C PHE A 69 -10.04 -5.37 -17.34
N PRO A 70 -9.92 -4.93 -18.61
CA PRO A 70 -9.32 -3.64 -18.93
C PRO A 70 -10.04 -2.47 -18.26
N GLY A 71 -11.39 -2.48 -18.25
CA GLY A 71 -12.20 -1.46 -17.59
C GLY A 71 -11.98 -1.44 -16.09
N TYR A 72 -11.98 -2.61 -15.44
CA TYR A 72 -11.68 -2.73 -14.00
C TYR A 72 -10.27 -2.26 -13.66
N TYR A 73 -9.30 -2.62 -14.50
CA TYR A 73 -7.90 -2.21 -14.29
C TYR A 73 -7.73 -0.69 -14.41
N LEU A 74 -8.32 -0.08 -15.43
CA LEU A 74 -8.33 1.36 -15.62
C LEU A 74 -9.03 2.10 -14.47
N ASN A 75 -10.15 1.57 -13.98
CA ASN A 75 -10.85 2.13 -12.82
C ASN A 75 -9.96 2.06 -11.56
N SER A 76 -9.27 0.95 -11.35
CA SER A 76 -8.34 0.80 -10.23
C SER A 76 -7.17 1.79 -10.31
N ILE A 77 -6.57 1.95 -11.49
CA ILE A 77 -5.51 2.95 -11.73
C ILE A 77 -6.03 4.36 -11.43
N LYS A 78 -7.19 4.72 -11.98
CA LYS A 78 -7.80 6.03 -11.80
C LYS A 78 -8.05 6.34 -10.33
N VAL A 79 -8.71 5.43 -9.61
CA VAL A 79 -9.02 5.60 -8.19
C VAL A 79 -7.73 5.72 -7.38
N THR A 80 -6.77 4.82 -7.59
CA THR A 80 -5.49 4.81 -6.88
C THR A 80 -4.72 6.11 -7.12
N PHE A 81 -4.59 6.53 -8.38
CA PHE A 81 -3.81 7.72 -8.74
C PHE A 81 -4.41 8.98 -8.12
N ILE A 82 -5.74 9.16 -8.21
CA ILE A 82 -6.42 10.32 -7.64
C ILE A 82 -6.31 10.31 -6.11
N THR A 83 -6.47 9.14 -5.48
CA THR A 83 -6.35 8.99 -4.03
C THR A 83 -4.95 9.33 -3.55
N ILE A 84 -3.90 8.78 -4.19
CA ILE A 84 -2.50 9.03 -3.80
C ILE A 84 -2.16 10.52 -3.90
N ILE A 85 -2.48 11.16 -5.03
CA ILE A 85 -2.18 12.58 -5.21
C ILE A 85 -2.95 13.42 -4.19
N GLY A 86 -4.24 13.15 -4.02
CA GLY A 86 -5.06 13.88 -3.05
C GLY A 86 -4.57 13.68 -1.60
N GLU A 87 -4.25 12.42 -1.22
CA GLU A 87 -3.69 12.11 0.10
C GLU A 87 -2.36 12.83 0.33
N LEU A 88 -1.44 12.79 -0.63
CA LEU A 88 -0.15 13.48 -0.51
C LEU A 88 -0.32 14.99 -0.34
N CYS A 89 -1.19 15.62 -1.13
CA CYS A 89 -1.45 17.05 -1.01
C CYS A 89 -2.02 17.40 0.37
N ILE A 90 -3.09 16.73 0.81
CA ILE A 90 -3.76 17.01 2.07
C ILE A 90 -2.82 16.71 3.25
N THR A 91 -2.14 15.56 3.22
CA THR A 91 -1.21 15.12 4.26
C THR A 91 -0.04 16.09 4.40
N THR A 92 0.56 16.53 3.29
CA THR A 92 1.67 17.48 3.27
C THR A 92 1.25 18.83 3.85
N MET A 93 0.10 19.36 3.41
CA MET A 93 -0.42 20.63 3.91
C MET A 93 -0.72 20.57 5.41
N ALA A 94 -1.40 19.52 5.88
CA ALA A 94 -1.72 19.33 7.28
C ALA A 94 -0.45 19.14 8.13
N ALA A 95 0.48 18.32 7.66
CA ALA A 95 1.77 18.09 8.34
C ALA A 95 2.59 19.37 8.45
N TYR A 96 2.65 20.16 7.39
CA TYR A 96 3.32 21.45 7.39
C TYR A 96 2.68 22.41 8.40
N ALA A 97 1.36 22.50 8.42
CA ALA A 97 0.64 23.35 9.37
C ALA A 97 0.95 22.93 10.83
N PHE A 98 0.92 21.62 11.12
CA PHE A 98 1.26 21.09 12.45
C PHE A 98 2.76 21.13 12.77
N ALA A 99 3.66 21.24 11.81
CA ALA A 99 5.10 21.37 12.06
C ALA A 99 5.50 22.85 12.22
N ARG A 100 5.15 23.68 11.25
CA ARG A 100 5.74 25.02 11.04
C ARG A 100 4.87 26.18 11.52
N LEU A 101 3.55 26.11 11.31
CA LEU A 101 2.70 27.23 11.65
C LEU A 101 2.52 27.39 13.18
N LYS A 102 2.42 28.64 13.63
CA LYS A 102 2.14 29.00 15.03
C LYS A 102 0.67 29.43 15.14
N PHE A 103 -0.16 28.61 15.79
CA PHE A 103 -1.56 28.96 16.08
C PHE A 103 -2.02 28.44 17.43
N ARG A 104 -3.04 29.08 18.00
CA ARG A 104 -3.58 28.72 19.33
C ARG A 104 -4.26 27.36 19.27
N GLY A 105 -4.01 26.53 20.29
CA GLY A 105 -4.61 25.20 20.37
C GLY A 105 -3.95 24.11 19.49
N LYS A 106 -2.87 24.40 18.75
CA LYS A 106 -2.15 23.47 17.88
C LYS A 106 -1.90 22.10 18.51
N LYS A 107 -1.40 22.10 19.77
CA LYS A 107 -1.07 20.86 20.48
C LYS A 107 -2.32 20.02 20.77
N ILE A 108 -3.39 20.68 21.21
CA ILE A 108 -4.66 20.00 21.53
C ILE A 108 -5.27 19.43 20.24
N LEU A 109 -5.36 20.25 19.20
CA LEU A 109 -5.89 19.82 17.90
C LEU A 109 -5.11 18.64 17.32
N PHE A 110 -3.78 18.66 17.44
CA PHE A 110 -2.94 17.55 16.98
C PHE A 110 -3.18 16.27 17.79
N MET A 111 -3.34 16.38 19.13
CA MET A 111 -3.66 15.22 19.99
C MET A 111 -5.04 14.64 19.66
N VAL A 112 -6.06 15.48 19.46
CA VAL A 112 -7.39 15.05 19.04
C VAL A 112 -7.31 14.38 17.66
N TYR A 113 -6.57 14.94 16.72
CA TYR A 113 -6.35 14.33 15.40
C TYR A 113 -5.69 12.95 15.52
N LEU A 114 -4.64 12.81 16.34
CA LEU A 114 -4.00 11.51 16.58
C LEU A 114 -4.93 10.51 17.26
N SER A 115 -5.82 10.94 18.16
CA SER A 115 -6.75 10.04 18.85
C SER A 115 -7.74 9.36 17.89
N THR A 116 -7.99 9.93 16.72
CA THR A 116 -8.82 9.29 15.70
C THR A 116 -8.23 7.98 15.16
N MET A 117 -6.91 7.78 15.26
CA MET A 117 -6.27 6.49 14.91
C MET A 117 -6.70 5.35 15.85
N MET A 118 -7.15 5.67 17.06
CA MET A 118 -7.58 4.64 18.02
C MET A 118 -8.93 4.03 17.66
N VAL A 119 -9.69 4.67 16.76
CA VAL A 119 -10.98 4.16 16.31
C VAL A 119 -10.74 3.10 15.23
N PRO A 120 -11.13 1.83 15.48
CA PRO A 120 -10.98 0.79 14.47
C PRO A 120 -11.79 1.12 13.21
N GLY A 121 -11.16 1.03 12.04
CA GLY A 121 -11.83 1.36 10.77
C GLY A 121 -13.08 0.52 10.49
N GLN A 122 -13.12 -0.71 11.00
CA GLN A 122 -14.26 -1.62 10.87
C GLN A 122 -15.53 -1.08 11.53
N VAL A 123 -15.41 -0.41 12.68
CA VAL A 123 -16.55 0.21 13.39
C VAL A 123 -17.15 1.35 12.56
N LEU A 124 -16.33 2.02 11.76
CA LEU A 124 -16.77 3.13 10.92
C LEU A 124 -17.37 2.70 9.58
N LEU A 125 -17.35 1.41 9.24
CA LEU A 125 -17.78 0.92 7.93
C LEU A 125 -19.29 1.19 7.71
N LEU A 126 -20.13 0.81 8.65
CA LEU A 126 -21.59 1.03 8.55
C LEU A 126 -21.96 2.52 8.60
N PRO A 127 -21.45 3.34 9.53
CA PRO A 127 -21.68 4.78 9.51
C PRO A 127 -21.23 5.45 8.20
N LYS A 128 -20.08 5.08 7.64
CA LYS A 128 -19.62 5.60 6.34
C LYS A 128 -20.56 5.24 5.21
N TYR A 129 -21.04 3.98 5.18
CA TYR A 129 -21.98 3.54 4.16
C TYR A 129 -23.29 4.35 4.20
N ILE A 130 -23.91 4.50 5.40
CA ILE A 130 -25.14 5.29 5.59
C ILE A 130 -24.91 6.74 5.14
N TYR A 131 -23.77 7.34 5.53
CA TYR A 131 -23.42 8.70 5.15
C TYR A 131 -23.25 8.85 3.63
N PHE A 132 -22.55 7.93 2.97
CA PHE A 132 -22.39 7.95 1.52
C PHE A 132 -23.70 7.68 0.77
N GLN A 133 -24.57 6.87 1.34
CA GLN A 133 -25.91 6.66 0.80
C GLN A 133 -26.76 7.95 0.84
N SER A 134 -26.70 8.69 1.94
CA SER A 134 -27.40 9.97 2.07
C SER A 134 -26.86 11.03 1.11
N MET A 135 -25.59 10.95 0.74
CA MET A 135 -24.94 11.81 -0.26
C MET A 135 -25.12 11.32 -1.70
N HIS A 136 -25.78 10.19 -1.94
CA HIS A 136 -25.96 9.54 -3.25
C HIS A 136 -24.65 9.23 -3.99
N ILE A 137 -23.56 8.91 -3.26
CA ILE A 137 -22.24 8.60 -3.83
C ILE A 137 -21.80 7.14 -3.65
N THR A 138 -22.63 6.27 -3.05
CA THR A 138 -22.27 4.89 -2.72
C THR A 138 -21.79 4.04 -3.89
N ASN A 139 -22.34 4.27 -5.08
CA ASN A 139 -21.92 3.54 -6.31
C ASN A 139 -21.07 4.38 -7.24
N THR A 140 -20.16 5.17 -6.69
CA THR A 140 -19.25 6.03 -7.44
C THR A 140 -17.80 5.84 -7.00
N HIS A 141 -16.85 6.24 -7.84
CA HIS A 141 -15.44 6.29 -7.48
C HIS A 141 -15.16 7.21 -6.27
N LEU A 142 -16.00 8.21 -6.03
CA LEU A 142 -15.86 9.13 -4.88
C LEU A 142 -15.98 8.40 -3.55
N ALA A 143 -16.85 7.37 -3.45
CA ALA A 143 -16.98 6.56 -2.24
C ALA A 143 -15.69 5.80 -1.87
N LEU A 144 -14.85 5.51 -2.87
CA LEU A 144 -13.56 4.86 -2.68
C LEU A 144 -12.44 5.88 -2.41
N ILE A 145 -12.46 7.01 -3.12
CA ILE A 145 -11.42 8.05 -3.05
C ILE A 145 -11.48 8.82 -1.72
N LEU A 146 -12.68 9.31 -1.34
CA LEU A 146 -12.83 10.21 -0.19
C LEU A 146 -12.24 9.68 1.13
N PRO A 147 -12.46 8.41 1.53
CA PRO A 147 -11.85 7.89 2.76
C PRO A 147 -10.33 7.78 2.69
N GLY A 148 -9.79 7.56 1.49
CA GLY A 148 -8.36 7.42 1.26
C GLY A 148 -7.59 8.75 1.23
N LEU A 149 -8.28 9.90 1.17
CA LEU A 149 -7.62 11.21 1.15
C LEU A 149 -7.02 11.61 2.50
N PHE A 150 -7.43 10.96 3.59
CA PHE A 150 -7.07 11.37 4.95
C PHE A 150 -6.25 10.29 5.64
N SER A 151 -4.97 10.56 5.84
CA SER A 151 -4.02 9.66 6.51
C SER A 151 -3.46 10.33 7.76
N VAL A 152 -3.97 9.92 8.92
CA VAL A 152 -3.47 10.44 10.21
C VAL A 152 -2.03 10.02 10.42
N PHE A 153 -1.69 8.77 10.08
CA PHE A 153 -0.33 8.26 10.15
C PHE A 153 0.60 8.98 9.18
N GLY A 154 0.15 9.26 7.96
CA GLY A 154 0.89 10.06 6.99
C GLY A 154 1.22 11.45 7.51
N VAL A 155 0.23 12.14 8.10
CA VAL A 155 0.46 13.47 8.71
C VAL A 155 1.46 13.40 9.87
N LEU A 156 1.39 12.36 10.71
CA LEU A 156 2.34 12.17 11.81
C LEU A 156 3.78 12.01 11.28
N LEU A 157 4.00 11.13 10.31
CA LEU A 157 5.33 10.89 9.72
C LEU A 157 5.87 12.13 9.02
N MET A 158 5.07 12.75 8.15
CA MET A 158 5.49 13.95 7.41
C MET A 158 5.78 15.12 8.35
N ARG A 159 4.99 15.27 9.42
CA ARG A 159 5.25 16.29 10.46
C ARG A 159 6.62 16.07 11.12
N GLN A 160 6.98 14.81 11.44
CA GLN A 160 8.30 14.50 12.02
C GLN A 160 9.43 14.91 11.07
N VAL A 161 9.29 14.62 9.78
CA VAL A 161 10.26 15.03 8.75
C VAL A 161 10.36 16.56 8.69
N PHE A 162 9.23 17.27 8.60
CA PHE A 162 9.25 18.74 8.57
C PHE A 162 9.88 19.37 9.80
N MET A 163 9.74 18.76 10.97
CA MET A 163 10.37 19.27 12.21
C MET A 163 11.90 19.11 12.21
N GLN A 164 12.46 18.19 11.43
CA GLN A 164 13.91 17.97 11.32
C GLN A 164 14.60 18.95 10.36
N ILE A 165 13.84 19.57 9.45
CA ILE A 165 14.40 20.54 8.50
C ILE A 165 14.72 21.84 9.26
N PRO A 166 15.94 22.41 9.17
CA PRO A 166 16.29 23.69 9.79
C PRO A 166 15.38 24.83 9.31
N PHE A 167 15.07 25.80 10.19
CA PHE A 167 14.19 26.94 9.86
C PHE A 167 14.76 27.84 8.76
N GLU A 168 16.07 27.90 8.61
CA GLU A 168 16.79 28.68 7.61
C GLU A 168 16.34 28.40 6.16
N TYR A 169 15.92 27.17 5.88
CA TYR A 169 15.38 26.78 4.56
C TYR A 169 13.92 27.22 4.33
N THR A 170 13.27 27.76 5.35
CA THR A 170 11.86 28.17 5.25
C THR A 170 11.72 29.69 5.13
N GLU A 171 12.80 30.44 5.41
CA GLU A 171 12.86 31.91 5.36
C GLU A 171 13.54 32.43 4.07
N ALA A 172 14.09 31.54 3.23
CA ALA A 172 14.66 31.85 1.92
C ALA A 172 13.59 31.77 0.81
#